data_1146f8429ef0b49e4ca1f13c4686c4f8
#
_entry.id   1146f8429ef0b49e4ca1f13c4686c4f8
#
_cell.length_a   1.000
_cell.length_b   1.000
_cell.length_c   1.000
_cell.angle_alpha   90.00
_cell.angle_beta   90.00
_cell.angle_gamma   90.00
#
_symmetry.space_group_name_H-M   'P 1'
#
loop_
_entity.id
_entity.type
_entity.pdbx_description
1 polymer ?
#
loop_
_entity_poly.entity_id
_entity_poly.type
_entity_poly.pdbx_seq_one_letter_code
_entity_poly.pdbx_strand_id
1 'polypeptide(L)'
;MQTYSIPMVPGPVKVPDEVLKAYLTNYGSSDMEPEFLDLYNRTEKQLQQVFATKNNVVIMTGEGMIVLWGAMKSCLKPGDRVLTIGTGLFGFGAGDMAASLGAEVQTVGFAFDETINDWQKVEDAVAAFKPKMITVTHCETPS
;
A
#
# COMPACT_ATOMS: atom_id res chain seq x y z
N MET A 1 -11.72 18.98 -30.05
CA MET A 1 -11.16 18.70 -28.70
C MET A 1 -11.50 17.25 -28.39
N GLN A 2 -10.51 16.42 -28.16
CA GLN A 2 -10.76 15.02 -27.80
C GLN A 2 -11.08 14.99 -26.29
N THR A 3 -12.31 14.68 -25.94
CA THR A 3 -12.70 14.48 -24.55
C THR A 3 -12.49 13.01 -24.18
N TYR A 4 -11.95 12.75 -23.03
CA TYR A 4 -11.87 11.40 -22.46
C TYR A 4 -12.50 11.39 -21.07
N SER A 5 -13.03 10.27 -20.69
CA SER A 5 -13.60 10.09 -19.35
C SER A 5 -12.49 10.15 -18.30
N ILE A 6 -12.72 10.87 -17.23
CA ILE A 6 -11.84 10.83 -16.05
C ILE A 6 -12.29 9.62 -15.23
N PRO A 7 -11.46 8.59 -15.10
CA PRO A 7 -11.80 7.46 -14.27
C PRO A 7 -11.76 7.89 -12.80
N MET A 8 -12.85 7.68 -12.08
CA MET A 8 -12.95 7.95 -10.64
C MET A 8 -12.55 6.71 -9.84
N VAL A 9 -11.46 6.08 -10.25
CA VAL A 9 -10.90 4.89 -9.60
C VAL A 9 -9.41 5.11 -9.34
N PRO A 10 -8.82 4.50 -8.31
CA PRO A 10 -7.39 4.66 -8.01
C PRO A 10 -6.47 4.02 -9.05
N GLY A 11 -6.97 3.08 -9.83
CA GLY A 11 -6.24 2.43 -10.93
C GLY A 11 -6.90 1.13 -11.38
N PRO A 12 -6.43 0.54 -12.49
CA PRO A 12 -5.45 1.07 -13.44
C PRO A 12 -5.92 2.32 -14.19
N VAL A 13 -5.02 3.27 -14.41
CA VAL A 13 -5.30 4.50 -15.14
C VAL A 13 -4.28 4.70 -16.25
N LYS A 14 -4.59 5.58 -17.22
CA LYS A 14 -3.63 5.94 -18.28
C LYS A 14 -2.40 6.61 -17.65
N VAL A 15 -1.21 6.07 -17.97
CA VAL A 15 0.06 6.68 -17.57
C VAL A 15 0.34 7.90 -18.46
N PRO A 16 0.68 9.07 -17.92
CA PRO A 16 1.06 10.24 -18.70
C PRO A 16 2.26 9.96 -19.60
N ASP A 17 2.27 10.57 -20.79
CA ASP A 17 3.32 10.35 -21.79
C ASP A 17 4.71 10.76 -21.27
N GLU A 18 4.80 11.78 -20.42
CA GLU A 18 6.04 12.21 -19.78
C GLU A 18 6.64 11.12 -18.89
N VAL A 19 5.79 10.37 -18.18
CA VAL A 19 6.23 9.24 -17.34
C VAL A 19 6.70 8.09 -18.22
N LEU A 20 5.98 7.79 -19.32
CA LEU A 20 6.37 6.75 -20.26
C LEU A 20 7.71 7.06 -20.93
N LYS A 21 8.01 8.32 -21.23
CA LYS A 21 9.31 8.74 -21.80
C LYS A 21 10.50 8.41 -20.91
N ALA A 22 10.31 8.32 -19.58
CA ALA A 22 11.37 7.93 -18.67
C ALA A 22 11.94 6.54 -18.96
N TYR A 23 11.13 5.63 -19.50
CA TYR A 23 11.58 4.30 -19.92
C TYR A 23 12.51 4.29 -21.12
N LEU A 24 12.60 5.39 -21.88
CA LEU A 24 13.50 5.52 -23.01
C LEU A 24 14.95 5.85 -22.59
N THR A 25 15.15 6.22 -21.33
CA THR A 25 16.48 6.51 -20.80
C THR A 25 17.09 5.24 -20.25
N ASN A 26 18.22 4.84 -20.81
CA ASN A 26 18.98 3.71 -20.30
C ASN A 26 19.92 4.18 -19.19
N TYR A 27 19.66 3.75 -17.98
CA TYR A 27 20.50 4.02 -16.80
C TYR A 27 21.49 2.90 -16.50
N GLY A 28 21.55 1.89 -17.37
CA GLY A 28 22.42 0.74 -17.19
C GLY A 28 21.88 -0.29 -16.18
N SER A 29 22.79 -1.10 -15.65
CA SER A 29 22.48 -2.14 -14.70
C SER A 29 22.25 -1.56 -13.29
N SER A 30 21.17 -1.98 -12.64
CA SER A 30 20.86 -1.57 -11.27
C SER A 30 21.91 -1.97 -10.23
N ASP A 31 22.74 -2.96 -10.55
CA ASP A 31 23.72 -3.52 -9.64
C ASP A 31 25.12 -2.97 -9.85
N MET A 32 25.40 -2.37 -10.99
CA MET A 32 26.76 -2.09 -11.42
C MET A 32 27.01 -0.61 -11.76
N GLU A 33 26.04 0.09 -12.30
CA GLU A 33 26.26 1.44 -12.81
C GLU A 33 25.90 2.53 -11.80
N PRO A 34 26.83 3.51 -11.61
CA PRO A 34 26.60 4.64 -10.71
C PRO A 34 25.42 5.53 -11.12
N GLU A 35 25.11 5.61 -12.41
CA GLU A 35 23.99 6.39 -12.95
C GLU A 35 22.64 5.87 -12.42
N PHE A 36 22.50 4.55 -12.30
CA PHE A 36 21.29 3.97 -11.69
C PHE A 36 21.23 4.25 -10.19
N LEU A 37 22.35 4.12 -9.50
CA LEU A 37 22.42 4.43 -8.07
C LEU A 37 22.06 5.90 -7.78
N ASP A 38 22.55 6.82 -8.61
CA ASP A 38 22.21 8.23 -8.51
C ASP A 38 20.72 8.49 -8.75
N LEU A 39 20.12 7.81 -9.73
CA LEU A 39 18.69 7.86 -10.00
C LEU A 39 17.91 7.37 -8.78
N TYR A 40 18.26 6.20 -8.22
CA TYR A 40 17.62 5.61 -7.06
C TYR A 40 17.68 6.55 -5.85
N ASN A 41 18.86 7.05 -5.51
CA ASN A 41 19.08 7.94 -4.38
C ASN A 41 18.31 9.27 -4.50
N ARG A 42 18.24 9.84 -5.70
CA ARG A 42 17.41 11.04 -5.94
C ARG A 42 15.92 10.75 -5.78
N THR A 43 15.47 9.62 -6.30
CA THR A 43 14.07 9.20 -6.19
C THR A 43 13.70 8.95 -4.73
N GLU A 44 14.55 8.27 -3.97
CA GLU A 44 14.34 8.06 -2.54
C GLU A 44 14.20 9.40 -1.78
N LYS A 45 15.10 10.35 -2.03
CA LYS A 45 15.04 11.69 -1.41
C LYS A 45 13.73 12.43 -1.73
N GLN A 46 13.25 12.33 -2.97
CA GLN A 46 11.97 12.92 -3.36
C GLN A 46 10.79 12.24 -2.64
N LEU A 47 10.81 10.92 -2.55
CA LEU A 47 9.80 10.17 -1.82
C LEU A 47 9.82 10.47 -0.31
N GLN A 48 11.00 10.65 0.28
CA GLN A 48 11.12 11.10 1.68
C GLN A 48 10.40 12.43 1.92
N GLN A 49 10.45 13.35 0.96
CA GLN A 49 9.70 14.61 1.05
C GLN A 49 8.18 14.38 0.96
N VAL A 50 7.74 13.53 0.02
CA VAL A 50 6.31 13.18 -0.14
C VAL A 50 5.76 12.54 1.13
N PHE A 51 6.50 11.63 1.74
CA PHE A 51 6.10 10.93 2.98
C PHE A 51 6.42 11.69 4.26
N ALA A 52 7.00 12.89 4.17
CA ALA A 52 7.43 13.70 5.32
C ALA A 52 8.27 12.89 6.33
N THR A 53 9.20 12.06 5.83
CA THR A 53 10.04 11.16 6.63
C THR A 53 11.53 11.40 6.41
N LYS A 54 12.33 11.04 7.41
CA LYS A 54 13.79 10.96 7.31
C LYS A 54 14.30 9.50 7.22
N ASN A 55 13.39 8.55 7.34
CA ASN A 55 13.71 7.13 7.22
C ASN A 55 13.94 6.74 5.77
N ASN A 56 14.62 5.63 5.55
CA ASN A 56 14.79 5.07 4.22
C ASN A 56 13.43 4.71 3.62
N VAL A 57 13.29 4.98 2.32
CA VAL A 57 12.12 4.60 1.53
C VAL A 57 12.53 3.50 0.57
N VAL A 58 12.03 2.31 0.80
CA VAL A 58 12.31 1.16 -0.06
C VAL A 58 11.47 1.24 -1.32
N ILE A 59 12.14 1.25 -2.48
CA ILE A 59 11.49 1.23 -3.79
C ILE A 59 11.60 -0.19 -4.34
N MET A 60 10.45 -0.83 -4.56
CA MET A 60 10.40 -2.20 -5.08
C MET A 60 9.76 -2.22 -6.47
N THR A 61 10.26 -3.10 -7.30
CA THR A 61 9.61 -3.40 -8.59
C THR A 61 8.50 -4.41 -8.37
N GLY A 62 7.32 -4.14 -8.91
CA GLY A 62 6.21 -5.06 -8.86
C GLY A 62 4.86 -4.37 -8.68
N GLU A 63 3.87 -5.17 -8.41
CA GLU A 63 2.51 -4.73 -8.10
C GLU A 63 2.42 -4.31 -6.62
N GLY A 64 1.56 -3.31 -6.31
CA GLY A 64 1.49 -2.71 -4.97
C GLY A 64 1.21 -3.69 -3.84
N MET A 65 0.46 -4.77 -4.11
CA MET A 65 0.16 -5.80 -3.12
C MET A 65 1.40 -6.55 -2.65
N ILE A 66 2.44 -6.67 -3.50
CA ILE A 66 3.72 -7.29 -3.12
C ILE A 66 4.42 -6.46 -2.06
N VAL A 67 4.37 -5.13 -2.18
CA VAL A 67 4.97 -4.21 -1.20
C VAL A 67 4.24 -4.31 0.14
N LEU A 68 2.90 -4.34 0.12
CA LEU A 68 2.09 -4.51 1.34
C LEU A 68 2.41 -5.84 2.03
N TRP A 69 2.47 -6.93 1.28
CA TRP A 69 2.81 -8.25 1.82
C TRP A 69 4.24 -8.28 2.37
N GLY A 70 5.20 -7.69 1.65
CA GLY A 70 6.59 -7.55 2.11
C GLY A 70 6.70 -6.74 3.41
N ALA A 71 5.95 -5.65 3.54
CA ALA A 71 5.87 -4.84 4.75
C ALA A 71 5.31 -5.66 5.93
N MET A 72 4.19 -6.35 5.72
CA MET A 72 3.60 -7.23 6.75
C MET A 72 4.58 -8.31 7.18
N LYS A 73 5.20 -9.01 6.21
CA LYS A 73 6.19 -10.05 6.48
C LYS A 73 7.40 -9.55 7.28
N SER A 74 7.79 -8.30 7.07
CA SER A 74 8.90 -7.68 7.81
C SER A 74 8.52 -7.29 9.25
N CYS A 75 7.23 -7.06 9.52
CA CYS A 75 6.73 -6.59 10.81
C CYS A 75 6.08 -7.66 11.67
N LEU A 76 5.61 -8.76 11.06
CA LEU A 76 4.82 -9.79 11.73
C LEU A 76 5.59 -11.09 11.97
N LYS A 77 5.23 -11.75 13.05
CA LYS A 77 5.61 -13.13 13.37
C LYS A 77 4.34 -13.97 13.51
N PRO A 78 4.39 -15.30 13.31
CA PRO A 78 3.27 -16.18 13.61
C PRO A 78 2.76 -15.95 15.04
N GLY A 79 1.43 -15.84 15.19
CA GLY A 79 0.75 -15.54 16.45
C GLY A 79 0.65 -14.05 16.79
N ASP A 80 1.25 -13.13 16.01
CA ASP A 80 0.99 -11.69 16.18
C ASP A 80 -0.45 -11.36 15.80
N ARG A 81 -1.07 -10.41 16.51
CA ARG A 81 -2.45 -10.00 16.28
C ARG A 81 -2.54 -8.84 15.29
N VAL A 82 -3.39 -8.98 14.29
CA VAL A 82 -3.64 -7.98 13.26
C VAL A 82 -5.13 -7.64 13.23
N LEU A 83 -5.46 -6.37 13.41
CA LEU A 83 -6.81 -5.86 13.21
C LEU A 83 -6.93 -5.30 11.81
N THR A 84 -7.84 -5.85 11.01
CA THR A 84 -8.13 -5.39 9.67
C THR A 84 -9.41 -4.56 9.68
N ILE A 85 -9.35 -3.34 9.15
CA ILE A 85 -10.50 -2.48 8.95
C ILE A 85 -10.73 -2.37 7.45
N GLY A 86 -11.87 -2.84 6.98
CA GLY A 86 -12.13 -2.94 5.54
C GLY A 86 -13.57 -2.62 5.16
N THR A 87 -13.70 -2.10 3.95
CA THR A 87 -14.99 -1.86 3.28
C THR A 87 -15.12 -2.65 1.98
N GLY A 88 -14.04 -3.28 1.50
CA GLY A 88 -14.05 -4.00 0.24
C GLY A 88 -12.86 -4.95 0.07
N LEU A 89 -12.61 -5.34 -1.18
CA LEU A 89 -11.68 -6.40 -1.54
C LEU A 89 -10.27 -6.20 -0.98
N PHE A 90 -9.70 -5.01 -1.12
CA PHE A 90 -8.33 -4.75 -0.67
C PHE A 90 -8.24 -4.58 0.85
N GLY A 91 -9.27 -3.98 1.45
CA GLY A 91 -9.36 -3.88 2.90
C GLY A 91 -9.39 -5.25 3.55
N PHE A 92 -10.28 -6.14 3.13
CA PHE A 92 -10.37 -7.51 3.66
C PHE A 92 -9.18 -8.37 3.26
N GLY A 93 -8.67 -8.23 2.01
CA GLY A 93 -7.50 -8.94 1.52
C GLY A 93 -6.23 -8.68 2.34
N ALA A 94 -6.09 -7.54 2.98
CA ALA A 94 -5.00 -7.28 3.92
C ALA A 94 -5.06 -8.24 5.14
N GLY A 95 -6.25 -8.57 5.61
CA GLY A 95 -6.45 -9.59 6.65
C GLY A 95 -6.02 -10.99 6.18
N ASP A 96 -6.41 -11.36 4.96
CA ASP A 96 -6.03 -12.65 4.37
C ASP A 96 -4.51 -12.77 4.22
N MET A 97 -3.85 -11.69 3.81
CA MET A 97 -2.38 -11.63 3.75
C MET A 97 -1.75 -11.87 5.13
N ALA A 98 -2.24 -11.19 6.16
CA ALA A 98 -1.74 -11.36 7.52
C ALA A 98 -1.95 -12.79 8.03
N ALA A 99 -3.12 -13.37 7.77
CA ALA A 99 -3.43 -14.74 8.12
C ALA A 99 -2.49 -15.74 7.43
N SER A 100 -2.14 -15.49 6.15
CA SER A 100 -1.18 -16.33 5.41
C SER A 100 0.23 -16.35 6.02
N LEU A 101 0.56 -15.33 6.82
CA LEU A 101 1.82 -15.21 7.55
C LEU A 101 1.73 -15.83 8.97
N GLY A 102 0.60 -16.45 9.31
CA GLY A 102 0.37 -17.07 10.61
C GLY A 102 -0.07 -16.09 11.70
N ALA A 103 -0.52 -14.88 11.34
CA ALA A 103 -1.08 -13.94 12.30
C ALA A 103 -2.50 -14.34 12.75
N GLU A 104 -2.86 -13.97 13.96
CA GLU A 104 -4.25 -13.97 14.41
C GLU A 104 -4.94 -12.71 13.88
N VAL A 105 -6.01 -12.86 13.11
CA VAL A 105 -6.68 -11.75 12.46
C VAL A 105 -8.07 -11.54 13.02
N GLN A 106 -8.38 -10.30 13.40
CA GLN A 106 -9.74 -9.84 13.64
C GLN A 106 -10.10 -8.78 12.60
N THR A 107 -11.32 -8.86 12.08
CA THR A 107 -11.81 -7.92 11.06
C THR A 107 -12.93 -7.05 11.62
N VAL A 108 -12.83 -5.74 11.39
CA VAL A 108 -13.91 -4.77 11.55
C VAL A 108 -14.36 -4.37 10.15
N GLY A 109 -15.48 -4.94 9.72
CA GLY A 109 -16.05 -4.70 8.40
C GLY A 109 -17.11 -3.61 8.41
N PHE A 110 -17.12 -2.83 7.32
CA PHE A 110 -18.15 -1.88 6.96
C PHE A 110 -18.65 -2.21 5.55
N ALA A 111 -19.83 -1.72 5.18
CA ALA A 111 -20.33 -1.94 3.85
C ALA A 111 -19.49 -1.18 2.81
N PHE A 112 -19.45 -1.71 1.61
CA PHE A 112 -18.65 -1.22 0.49
C PHE A 112 -18.99 0.24 0.09
N ASP A 113 -20.25 0.63 0.23
CA ASP A 113 -20.76 1.98 -0.07
C ASP A 113 -20.86 2.89 1.17
N GLU A 114 -20.30 2.45 2.29
CA GLU A 114 -20.25 3.22 3.53
C GLU A 114 -18.85 3.78 3.79
N THR A 115 -18.81 4.92 4.45
CA THR A 115 -17.58 5.41 5.07
C THR A 115 -17.38 4.74 6.43
N ILE A 116 -16.13 4.69 6.90
CA ILE A 116 -15.82 4.24 8.26
C ILE A 116 -16.27 5.35 9.22
N ASN A 117 -17.51 5.26 9.68
CA ASN A 117 -18.18 6.28 10.51
C ASN A 117 -18.45 5.81 11.95
N ASP A 118 -18.37 4.51 12.21
CA ASP A 118 -18.52 3.94 13.56
C ASP A 118 -17.13 3.73 14.19
N TRP A 119 -16.57 4.82 14.68
CA TRP A 119 -15.27 4.80 15.35
C TRP A 119 -15.30 4.04 16.67
N GLN A 120 -16.43 4.02 17.37
CA GLN A 120 -16.56 3.28 18.63
C GLN A 120 -16.36 1.78 18.41
N LYS A 121 -16.91 1.23 17.33
CA LYS A 121 -16.69 -0.16 16.93
C LYS A 121 -15.21 -0.48 16.69
N VAL A 122 -14.47 0.46 16.10
CA VAL A 122 -13.02 0.30 15.87
C VAL A 122 -12.26 0.37 17.20
N GLU A 123 -12.55 1.37 18.04
CA GLU A 123 -11.90 1.55 19.34
C GLU A 123 -12.13 0.34 20.26
N ASP A 124 -13.35 -0.16 20.32
CA ASP A 124 -13.69 -1.35 21.10
C ASP A 124 -12.92 -2.58 20.62
N ALA A 125 -12.81 -2.77 19.31
CA ALA A 125 -12.02 -3.85 18.72
C ALA A 125 -10.53 -3.73 19.05
N VAL A 126 -9.96 -2.53 18.96
CA VAL A 126 -8.57 -2.27 19.35
C VAL A 126 -8.34 -2.55 20.83
N ALA A 127 -9.24 -2.08 21.69
CA ALA A 127 -9.13 -2.26 23.14
C ALA A 127 -9.22 -3.74 23.57
N ALA A 128 -10.15 -4.48 22.96
CA ALA A 128 -10.38 -5.89 23.27
C ALA A 128 -9.28 -6.78 22.66
N PHE A 129 -8.97 -6.59 21.39
CA PHE A 129 -8.05 -7.47 20.67
C PHE A 129 -6.58 -7.12 20.88
N LYS A 130 -6.26 -5.86 21.20
CA LYS A 130 -4.89 -5.34 21.40
C LYS A 130 -3.95 -5.73 20.26
N PRO A 131 -4.24 -5.31 19.04
CA PRO A 131 -3.47 -5.71 17.87
C PRO A 131 -2.07 -5.12 17.91
N LYS A 132 -1.11 -5.85 17.35
CA LYS A 132 0.24 -5.34 17.06
C LYS A 132 0.25 -4.48 15.80
N MET A 133 -0.61 -4.82 14.84
CA MET A 133 -0.75 -4.09 13.59
C MET A 133 -2.22 -3.86 13.29
N ILE A 134 -2.51 -2.68 12.73
CA ILE A 134 -3.81 -2.33 12.19
C ILE A 134 -3.63 -2.06 10.70
N THR A 135 -4.49 -2.64 9.87
CA THR A 135 -4.55 -2.36 8.43
C THR A 135 -5.85 -1.66 8.09
N VAL A 136 -5.77 -0.66 7.24
CA VAL A 136 -6.93 0.07 6.72
C VAL A 136 -6.66 0.50 5.29
N THR A 137 -7.63 0.32 4.41
CA THR A 137 -7.55 0.81 3.03
C THR A 137 -8.22 2.17 2.95
N HIS A 138 -7.41 3.21 2.69
CA HIS A 138 -7.91 4.60 2.61
C HIS A 138 -8.83 4.81 1.41
N CYS A 139 -8.48 4.23 0.27
CA CYS A 139 -9.24 4.34 -0.97
C CYS A 139 -9.48 2.93 -1.51
N GLU A 140 -10.66 2.40 -1.26
CA GLU A 140 -11.05 1.09 -1.77
C GLU A 140 -11.41 1.20 -3.25
N THR A 141 -10.95 0.24 -4.04
CA THR A 141 -11.35 0.15 -5.43
C THR A 141 -12.69 -0.57 -5.50
N PRO A 142 -13.74 0.04 -6.06
CA PRO A 142 -15.00 -0.65 -6.28
C PRO A 142 -14.78 -1.85 -7.20
N SER A 143 -15.22 -2.99 -6.77
CA SER A 143 -15.21 -4.23 -7.56
C SER A 143 -16.59 -4.53 -8.12
#